data_91734446ab3b6601e3ad14c5b0f1b625
#
_entry.id   91734446ab3b6601e3ad14c5b0f1b625
#
_cell.length_a   1.000
_cell.length_b   1.000
_cell.length_c   1.000
_cell.angle_alpha   90.00
_cell.angle_beta   90.00
_cell.angle_gamma   90.00
#
_symmetry.space_group_name_H-M   'P 1'
#
loop_
_entity.id
_entity.type
_entity.pdbx_description
1 polymer ?
#
loop_
_entity_poly.entity_id
_entity_poly.type
_entity_poly.pdbx_seq_one_letter_code
_entity_poly.pdbx_strand_id
1 'polypeptide(L)'
;MKIVIINGPNLNLLGRREPSIYGTRTMEQVLVDIQRAYPNVHFEYRQSNHEGDLIDWVQELGVAHCLEDAHNSLNGDWTASPIGRSDELLDKGEIAGIVLNAGGYTHTSVALRDAVACSLVPVVEVHISNIAEREEFRHVSLLTDVCAHTIIGHGTDGYKEAVEWILERG
;
A
#
# COMPACT_ATOMS: atom_id res chain seq x y z
N MET A 1 -13.96 8.90 -4.34
CA MET A 1 -12.65 8.31 -4.69
C MET A 1 -11.79 8.24 -3.43
N LYS A 2 -11.24 7.08 -3.12
CA LYS A 2 -10.41 6.81 -1.94
C LYS A 2 -9.06 6.25 -2.37
N ILE A 3 -7.97 6.72 -1.75
CA ILE A 3 -6.62 6.15 -1.91
C ILE A 3 -6.16 5.69 -0.53
N VAL A 4 -5.64 4.46 -0.45
CA VAL A 4 -5.13 3.90 0.81
C VAL A 4 -3.61 3.87 0.76
N ILE A 5 -2.98 4.41 1.81
CA ILE A 5 -1.53 4.42 1.98
C ILE A 5 -1.19 3.37 3.04
N ILE A 6 -0.43 2.35 2.65
CA ILE A 6 -0.01 1.24 3.52
C ILE A 6 1.50 1.31 3.73
N ASN A 7 1.90 1.40 4.98
CA ASN A 7 3.29 1.38 5.39
C ASN A 7 3.65 0.12 6.19
N GLY A 8 4.76 -0.48 5.84
CA GLY A 8 5.36 -1.64 6.49
C GLY A 8 6.22 -1.28 7.70
N PRO A 9 7.07 -2.25 8.12
CA PRO A 9 7.80 -2.17 9.38
C PRO A 9 8.74 -0.98 9.46
N ASN A 10 8.82 -0.42 10.67
CA ASN A 10 9.68 0.70 11.06
C ASN A 10 9.34 2.06 10.42
N LEU A 11 8.35 2.15 9.54
CA LEU A 11 7.95 3.43 8.93
C LEU A 11 7.15 4.32 9.89
N ASN A 12 6.67 3.79 11.02
CA ASN A 12 6.19 4.56 12.16
C ASN A 12 7.28 5.41 12.83
N LEU A 13 8.55 5.13 12.55
CA LEU A 13 9.71 5.86 13.08
C LEU A 13 10.29 6.88 12.08
N LEU A 14 9.58 7.13 10.97
CA LEU A 14 10.00 8.09 9.96
C LEU A 14 10.18 9.49 10.58
N GLY A 15 11.26 10.18 10.20
CA GLY A 15 11.67 11.46 10.79
C GLY A 15 12.43 11.34 12.11
N ARG A 16 12.47 10.15 12.74
CA ARG A 16 13.20 9.88 13.98
C ARG A 16 14.36 8.91 13.79
N ARG A 17 14.26 8.03 12.79
CA ARG A 17 15.24 6.99 12.48
C ARG A 17 16.08 7.41 11.27
N GLU A 18 17.39 7.27 11.36
CA GLU A 18 18.37 7.46 10.27
C GLU A 18 18.05 8.67 9.36
N PRO A 19 18.07 9.92 9.90
CA PRO A 19 17.67 11.11 9.12
C PRO A 19 18.51 11.34 7.86
N SER A 20 19.74 10.84 7.82
CA SER A 20 20.63 10.90 6.66
C SER A 20 20.14 10.03 5.48
N ILE A 21 19.31 9.02 5.74
CA ILE A 21 18.77 8.08 4.74
C ILE A 21 17.32 8.42 4.40
N TYR A 22 16.49 8.66 5.42
CA TYR A 22 15.03 8.80 5.28
C TYR A 22 14.54 10.25 5.42
N GLY A 23 15.43 11.19 5.74
CA GLY A 23 15.06 12.58 6.01
C GLY A 23 14.48 12.78 7.41
N THR A 24 14.05 14.02 7.69
CA THR A 24 13.53 14.45 8.99
C THR A 24 12.01 14.62 9.04
N ARG A 25 11.32 14.51 7.88
CA ARG A 25 9.85 14.61 7.81
C ARG A 25 9.21 13.37 8.42
N THR A 26 8.21 13.58 9.27
CA THR A 26 7.41 12.47 9.81
C THR A 26 6.29 12.07 8.82
N MET A 27 5.75 10.87 8.98
CA MET A 27 4.64 10.43 8.12
C MET A 27 3.39 11.30 8.29
N GLU A 28 3.12 11.79 9.49
CA GLU A 28 2.01 12.71 9.74
C GLU A 28 2.13 13.99 8.92
N GLN A 29 3.35 14.55 8.80
CA GLN A 29 3.59 15.74 7.97
C GLN A 29 3.36 15.43 6.48
N VAL A 30 3.80 14.27 6.01
CA VAL A 30 3.59 13.82 4.64
C VAL A 30 2.09 13.70 4.33
N LEU A 31 1.32 13.06 5.22
CA LEU A 31 -0.12 12.89 5.05
C LEU A 31 -0.88 14.21 5.03
N VAL A 32 -0.49 15.16 5.91
CA VAL A 32 -1.08 16.50 5.93
C VAL A 32 -0.83 17.23 4.62
N ASP A 33 0.39 17.15 4.07
CA ASP A 33 0.73 17.81 2.81
C ASP A 33 -0.01 17.20 1.62
N ILE A 34 -0.13 15.87 1.58
CA ILE A 34 -0.92 15.15 0.56
C ILE A 34 -2.40 15.56 0.65
N GLN A 35 -3.00 15.55 1.84
CA GLN A 35 -4.41 15.92 2.02
C GLN A 35 -4.68 17.37 1.60
N ARG A 36 -3.73 18.28 1.86
CA ARG A 36 -3.83 19.67 1.41
C ARG A 36 -3.74 19.82 -0.10
N ALA A 37 -2.88 19.03 -0.75
CA ALA A 37 -2.73 19.06 -2.19
C ALA A 37 -3.97 18.50 -2.93
N TYR A 38 -4.65 17.52 -2.32
CA TYR A 38 -5.80 16.82 -2.92
C TYR A 38 -7.01 16.81 -1.98
N PRO A 39 -7.66 17.97 -1.74
CA PRO A 39 -8.70 18.10 -0.70
C PRO A 39 -9.98 17.30 -1.01
N ASN A 40 -10.18 16.92 -2.27
CA ASN A 40 -11.37 16.15 -2.73
C ASN A 40 -11.13 14.63 -2.75
N VAL A 41 -9.93 14.17 -2.38
CA VAL A 41 -9.59 12.75 -2.29
C VAL A 41 -9.64 12.33 -0.82
N HIS A 42 -10.31 11.22 -0.54
CA HIS A 42 -10.28 10.62 0.78
C HIS A 42 -9.04 9.74 0.93
N PHE A 43 -8.19 10.04 1.91
CA PHE A 43 -7.01 9.25 2.22
C PHE A 43 -7.23 8.43 3.49
N GLU A 44 -6.91 7.15 3.40
CA GLU A 44 -6.78 6.27 4.56
C GLU A 44 -5.31 5.89 4.73
N TYR A 45 -4.83 5.86 5.97
CA TYR A 45 -3.47 5.47 6.29
C TYR A 45 -3.45 4.27 7.22
N ARG A 46 -2.69 3.25 6.85
CA ARG A 46 -2.44 2.05 7.66
C ARG A 46 -0.94 1.83 7.82
N GLN A 47 -0.52 1.41 8.99
CA GLN A 47 0.88 1.04 9.26
C GLN A 47 0.94 -0.17 10.18
N SER A 48 1.77 -1.14 9.83
CA SER A 48 2.08 -2.28 10.69
C SER A 48 3.51 -2.75 10.54
N ASN A 49 4.03 -3.35 11.61
CA ASN A 49 5.29 -4.08 11.60
C ASN A 49 5.11 -5.57 11.26
N HIS A 50 3.86 -6.03 11.11
CA HIS A 50 3.52 -7.42 10.85
C HIS A 50 3.23 -7.64 9.37
N GLU A 51 3.87 -8.65 8.78
CA GLU A 51 3.70 -9.02 7.38
C GLU A 51 2.26 -9.39 7.05
N GLY A 52 1.61 -10.17 7.94
CA GLY A 52 0.24 -10.60 7.77
C GLY A 52 -0.75 -9.46 7.67
N ASP A 53 -0.58 -8.40 8.46
CA ASP A 53 -1.46 -7.23 8.38
C ASP A 53 -1.39 -6.55 7.00
N LEU A 54 -0.20 -6.46 6.40
CA LEU A 54 -0.05 -5.88 5.06
C LEU A 54 -0.74 -6.74 4.01
N ILE A 55 -0.59 -8.05 4.11
CA ILE A 55 -1.23 -9.02 3.21
C ILE A 55 -2.75 -8.91 3.31
N ASP A 56 -3.29 -8.96 4.54
CA ASP A 56 -4.72 -8.88 4.80
C ASP A 56 -5.30 -7.56 4.27
N TRP A 57 -4.62 -6.44 4.47
CA TRP A 57 -5.08 -5.14 3.96
C TRP A 57 -5.06 -5.06 2.43
N VAL A 58 -4.02 -5.59 1.77
CA VAL A 58 -3.97 -5.62 0.30
C VAL A 58 -5.10 -6.49 -0.25
N GLN A 59 -5.38 -7.64 0.37
CA GLN A 59 -6.48 -8.51 -0.02
C GLN A 59 -7.85 -7.86 0.23
N GLU A 60 -8.07 -7.29 1.42
CA GLU A 60 -9.30 -6.57 1.77
C GLU A 60 -9.65 -5.48 0.75
N LEU A 61 -8.64 -4.67 0.37
CA LEU A 61 -8.82 -3.52 -0.51
C LEU A 61 -8.85 -3.90 -1.99
N GLY A 62 -8.05 -4.90 -2.38
CA GLY A 62 -7.80 -5.22 -3.79
C GLY A 62 -8.61 -6.41 -4.32
N VAL A 63 -9.06 -7.33 -3.46
CA VAL A 63 -9.65 -8.61 -3.87
C VAL A 63 -11.09 -8.79 -3.37
N ALA A 64 -11.51 -8.05 -2.35
CA ALA A 64 -12.82 -8.23 -1.69
C ALA A 64 -14.00 -8.19 -2.67
N HIS A 65 -13.97 -7.33 -3.68
CA HIS A 65 -15.02 -7.28 -4.71
C HIS A 65 -15.12 -8.53 -5.56
N CYS A 66 -14.00 -9.19 -5.87
CA CYS A 66 -13.99 -10.43 -6.63
C CYS A 66 -14.59 -11.60 -5.88
N LEU A 67 -14.41 -11.64 -4.56
CA LEU A 67 -14.95 -12.72 -3.73
C LEU A 67 -16.47 -12.59 -3.57
N GLU A 68 -17.01 -11.38 -3.56
CA GLU A 68 -18.46 -11.15 -3.55
C GLU A 68 -19.13 -11.62 -4.86
N ASP A 69 -18.52 -11.32 -6.01
CA ASP A 69 -19.02 -11.73 -7.31
C ASP A 69 -18.92 -13.25 -7.50
N ALA A 70 -17.85 -13.87 -7.03
CA ALA A 70 -17.68 -15.31 -7.05
C ALA A 70 -18.67 -16.02 -6.10
N HIS A 71 -18.92 -15.45 -4.93
CA HIS A 71 -19.91 -15.96 -3.97
C HIS A 71 -21.33 -15.94 -4.55
N ASN A 72 -21.71 -14.85 -5.20
CA ASN A 72 -23.01 -14.71 -5.85
C ASN A 72 -23.18 -15.67 -7.06
N SER A 73 -22.07 -16.02 -7.74
CA SER A 73 -22.09 -16.91 -8.90
C SER A 73 -22.18 -18.39 -8.57
N LEU A 74 -21.74 -18.81 -7.38
CA LEU A 74 -21.59 -20.23 -7.06
C LEU A 74 -22.75 -20.82 -6.25
N ASN A 75 -23.77 -20.06 -5.86
CA ASN A 75 -24.94 -20.50 -5.07
C ASN A 75 -24.58 -21.49 -3.93
N GLY A 76 -23.38 -21.39 -3.38
CA GLY A 76 -22.81 -22.31 -2.42
C GLY A 76 -22.70 -21.69 -1.04
N ASP A 77 -23.18 -22.43 -0.05
CA ASP A 77 -23.15 -22.12 1.38
C ASP A 77 -21.70 -22.14 1.92
N TRP A 78 -20.92 -21.09 1.59
CA TRP A 78 -19.61 -20.85 2.17
C TRP A 78 -19.75 -19.99 3.42
N THR A 79 -20.03 -20.61 4.55
CA THR A 79 -20.18 -19.95 5.84
C THR A 79 -18.87 -19.55 6.53
N ALA A 80 -17.74 -19.76 5.89
CA ALA A 80 -16.42 -19.39 6.41
C ALA A 80 -15.77 -18.32 5.53
N SER A 81 -16.08 -17.05 5.80
CA SER A 81 -15.20 -15.98 5.40
C SER A 81 -14.08 -15.88 6.46
N PRO A 82 -12.81 -16.17 6.13
CA PRO A 82 -11.69 -16.00 7.07
C PRO A 82 -11.35 -14.54 7.33
N ILE A 83 -11.93 -13.62 6.56
CA ILE A 83 -11.73 -12.18 6.72
C ILE A 83 -12.95 -11.63 7.44
N GLY A 84 -12.75 -11.20 8.67
CA GLY A 84 -13.80 -10.63 9.51
C GLY A 84 -14.56 -9.53 8.75
N ARG A 85 -15.87 -9.76 8.56
CA ARG A 85 -16.78 -8.72 8.08
C ARG A 85 -16.75 -7.55 9.08
N SER A 86 -16.14 -6.48 8.70
CA SER A 86 -16.51 -5.19 9.22
C SER A 86 -17.44 -4.53 8.20
N ASP A 87 -18.74 -4.71 8.37
CA ASP A 87 -19.78 -4.05 7.56
C ASP A 87 -19.68 -2.50 7.61
N GLU A 88 -18.83 -1.97 8.48
CA GLU A 88 -18.49 -0.55 8.60
C GLU A 88 -17.43 -0.05 7.61
N LEU A 89 -16.68 -0.93 6.93
CA LEU A 89 -15.62 -0.54 5.99
C LEU A 89 -16.09 -0.40 4.54
N LEU A 90 -17.33 -0.75 4.27
CA LEU A 90 -17.99 -0.56 2.98
C LEU A 90 -18.66 0.82 2.89
N ASP A 91 -18.03 1.87 3.37
CA ASP A 91 -18.32 3.19 2.81
C ASP A 91 -17.75 3.17 1.38
N LYS A 92 -18.67 2.92 0.44
CA LYS A 92 -18.44 2.59 -0.97
C LYS A 92 -17.90 3.77 -1.78
N GLY A 93 -16.88 4.41 -1.26
CA GLY A 93 -15.99 5.21 -2.08
C GLY A 93 -15.12 4.25 -2.87
N GLU A 94 -15.32 4.21 -4.18
CA GLU A 94 -14.49 3.46 -5.12
C GLU A 94 -13.01 3.66 -4.80
N ILE A 95 -12.31 2.56 -4.43
CA ILE A 95 -10.88 2.60 -4.12
C ILE A 95 -10.15 2.80 -5.44
N ALA A 96 -9.50 3.95 -5.58
CA ALA A 96 -8.75 4.31 -6.78
C ALA A 96 -7.39 3.61 -6.86
N GLY A 97 -6.81 3.26 -5.71
CA GLY A 97 -5.54 2.56 -5.66
C GLY A 97 -4.93 2.50 -4.26
N ILE A 98 -3.84 1.76 -4.17
CA ILE A 98 -3.05 1.56 -2.97
C ILE A 98 -1.64 2.10 -3.19
N VAL A 99 -1.15 2.95 -2.28
CA VAL A 99 0.25 3.35 -2.19
C VAL A 99 0.90 2.46 -1.14
N LEU A 100 1.83 1.60 -1.55
CA LEU A 100 2.46 0.59 -0.69
C LEU A 100 3.96 0.88 -0.49
N ASN A 101 4.37 1.16 0.73
CA ASN A 101 5.76 1.07 1.15
C ASN A 101 5.92 -0.12 2.09
N ALA A 102 6.31 -1.25 1.55
CA ALA A 102 6.41 -2.51 2.30
C ALA A 102 7.62 -2.55 3.25
N GLY A 103 8.49 -1.52 3.22
CA GLY A 103 9.72 -1.51 4.01
C GLY A 103 10.61 -2.70 3.69
N GLY A 104 11.14 -3.37 4.72
CA GLY A 104 12.01 -4.53 4.52
C GLY A 104 11.33 -5.72 3.84
N TYR A 105 10.01 -5.85 3.95
CA TYR A 105 9.27 -6.96 3.33
C TYR A 105 9.30 -6.94 1.81
N THR A 106 9.60 -5.80 1.18
CA THR A 106 9.77 -5.75 -0.27
C THR A 106 10.88 -6.69 -0.77
N HIS A 107 11.89 -6.96 0.07
CA HIS A 107 13.04 -7.81 -0.27
C HIS A 107 12.87 -9.28 0.12
N THR A 108 11.86 -9.62 0.92
CA THR A 108 11.78 -10.93 1.61
C THR A 108 10.43 -11.62 1.48
N SER A 109 9.33 -10.89 1.21
CA SER A 109 8.00 -11.46 1.27
C SER A 109 7.49 -11.87 -0.11
N VAL A 110 7.56 -13.16 -0.40
CA VAL A 110 6.84 -13.77 -1.52
C VAL A 110 5.33 -13.73 -1.28
N ALA A 111 4.89 -13.93 -0.02
CA ALA A 111 3.47 -13.90 0.32
C ALA A 111 2.81 -12.54 0.07
N LEU A 112 3.50 -11.44 0.42
CA LEU A 112 3.01 -10.10 0.09
C LEU A 112 3.02 -9.83 -1.43
N ARG A 113 4.04 -10.33 -2.16
CA ARG A 113 4.08 -10.29 -3.62
C ARG A 113 2.83 -10.95 -4.22
N ASP A 114 2.48 -12.14 -3.74
CA ASP A 114 1.33 -12.89 -4.24
C ASP A 114 0.02 -12.15 -3.97
N ALA A 115 -0.12 -11.53 -2.79
CA ALA A 115 -1.27 -10.69 -2.47
C ALA A 115 -1.39 -9.48 -3.40
N VAL A 116 -0.28 -8.79 -3.68
CA VAL A 116 -0.24 -7.66 -4.63
C VAL A 116 -0.58 -8.10 -6.05
N ALA A 117 -0.07 -9.26 -6.49
CA ALA A 117 -0.36 -9.81 -7.81
C ALA A 117 -1.84 -10.16 -8.02
N CYS A 118 -2.59 -10.43 -6.94
CA CYS A 118 -4.03 -10.69 -6.97
C CYS A 118 -4.88 -9.42 -6.86
N SER A 119 -4.28 -8.25 -6.64
CA SER A 119 -5.03 -7.01 -6.49
C SER A 119 -5.61 -6.53 -7.82
N LEU A 120 -6.89 -6.19 -7.82
CA LEU A 120 -7.58 -5.59 -8.97
C LEU A 120 -7.49 -4.07 -8.99
N VAL A 121 -7.19 -3.45 -7.84
CA VAL A 121 -6.89 -2.02 -7.79
C VAL A 121 -5.39 -1.81 -8.00
N PRO A 122 -4.97 -0.73 -8.66
CA PRO A 122 -3.55 -0.48 -8.89
C PRO A 122 -2.81 -0.31 -7.55
N VAL A 123 -1.71 -1.04 -7.39
CA VAL A 123 -0.77 -0.88 -6.29
C VAL A 123 0.46 -0.16 -6.80
N VAL A 124 0.80 0.99 -6.20
CA VAL A 124 2.02 1.74 -6.50
C VAL A 124 3.01 1.55 -5.36
N GLU A 125 4.15 0.95 -5.68
CA GLU A 125 5.23 0.71 -4.73
C GLU A 125 6.05 1.99 -4.51
N VAL A 126 6.37 2.31 -3.25
CA VAL A 126 7.20 3.47 -2.89
C VAL A 126 8.39 3.05 -2.05
N HIS A 127 9.59 3.46 -2.47
CA HIS A 127 10.83 3.38 -1.70
C HIS A 127 11.36 4.79 -1.44
N ILE A 128 11.45 5.16 -0.16
CA ILE A 128 11.98 6.48 0.25
C ILE A 128 13.45 6.63 -0.15
N SER A 129 14.25 5.58 0.08
CA SER A 129 15.67 5.54 -0.31
C SER A 129 15.86 4.88 -1.67
N ASN A 130 16.97 5.21 -2.34
CA ASN A 130 17.41 4.47 -3.52
C ASN A 130 17.94 3.10 -3.06
N ILE A 131 17.18 2.05 -3.35
CA ILE A 131 17.51 0.67 -2.94
C ILE A 131 18.81 0.16 -3.59
N ALA A 132 19.18 0.66 -4.78
CA ALA A 132 20.42 0.29 -5.46
C ALA A 132 21.67 0.87 -4.78
N GLU A 133 21.52 1.86 -3.93
CA GLU A 133 22.60 2.48 -3.13
C GLU A 133 22.67 1.95 -1.70
N ARG A 134 21.88 0.94 -1.39
CA ARG A 134 21.84 0.30 -0.08
C ARG A 134 22.68 -0.99 -0.07
N GLU A 135 22.57 -1.76 0.97
CA GLU A 135 23.22 -3.07 1.10
C GLU A 135 22.75 -4.03 -0.01
N GLU A 136 23.62 -4.86 -0.55
CA GLU A 136 23.37 -5.72 -1.70
C GLU A 136 22.05 -6.52 -1.60
N PHE A 137 21.73 -7.03 -0.40
CA PHE A 137 20.49 -7.77 -0.17
C PHE A 137 19.21 -6.93 -0.30
N ARG A 138 19.33 -5.59 -0.43
CA ARG A 138 18.21 -4.67 -0.67
C ARG A 138 18.06 -4.24 -2.12
N HIS A 139 18.95 -4.66 -3.02
CA HIS A 139 18.91 -4.19 -4.40
C HIS A 139 17.73 -4.73 -5.20
N VAL A 140 17.11 -5.84 -4.75
CA VAL A 140 15.98 -6.46 -5.44
C VAL A 140 14.71 -6.25 -4.64
N SER A 141 13.68 -5.69 -5.27
CA SER A 141 12.30 -5.74 -4.80
C SER A 141 11.59 -6.93 -5.42
N LEU A 142 10.94 -7.74 -4.60
CA LEU A 142 10.06 -8.82 -5.06
C LEU A 142 8.70 -8.28 -5.54
N LEU A 143 8.36 -7.04 -5.20
CA LEU A 143 7.06 -6.44 -5.49
C LEU A 143 7.01 -5.69 -6.82
N THR A 144 8.14 -5.15 -7.28
CA THR A 144 8.21 -4.26 -8.45
C THR A 144 7.50 -4.83 -9.68
N ASP A 145 7.71 -6.11 -9.99
CA ASP A 145 7.15 -6.75 -11.20
C ASP A 145 5.63 -6.97 -11.13
N VAL A 146 5.04 -6.90 -9.93
CA VAL A 146 3.60 -7.11 -9.72
C VAL A 146 2.86 -5.83 -9.35
N CYS A 147 3.59 -4.75 -9.07
CA CYS A 147 3.03 -3.43 -8.86
C CYS A 147 2.72 -2.73 -10.19
N ALA A 148 1.67 -1.92 -10.20
CA ALA A 148 1.30 -1.12 -11.39
C ALA A 148 2.34 -0.04 -11.71
N HIS A 149 3.04 0.45 -10.69
CA HIS A 149 4.14 1.42 -10.80
C HIS A 149 5.05 1.34 -9.58
N THR A 150 6.31 1.81 -9.74
CA THR A 150 7.30 1.85 -8.65
C THR A 150 8.03 3.19 -8.66
N ILE A 151 8.16 3.80 -7.47
CA ILE A 151 8.87 5.05 -7.23
C ILE A 151 9.99 4.79 -6.24
N ILE A 152 11.23 5.12 -6.61
CA ILE A 152 12.44 4.77 -5.85
C ILE A 152 13.33 5.99 -5.66
N GLY A 153 13.71 6.27 -4.40
CA GLY A 153 14.76 7.24 -4.09
C GLY A 153 14.32 8.71 -4.05
N HIS A 154 13.02 8.99 -4.13
CA HIS A 154 12.48 10.35 -4.12
C HIS A 154 12.15 10.85 -2.69
N GLY A 155 12.69 10.20 -1.67
CA GLY A 155 12.36 10.56 -0.29
C GLY A 155 10.88 10.39 0.01
N THR A 156 10.37 11.23 0.89
CA THR A 156 8.94 11.24 1.25
C THR A 156 8.04 11.84 0.16
N ASP A 157 8.61 12.54 -0.81
CA ASP A 157 7.85 13.10 -1.93
C ASP A 157 7.33 12.00 -2.86
N GLY A 158 7.96 10.83 -2.88
CA GLY A 158 7.49 9.65 -3.59
C GLY A 158 6.06 9.23 -3.24
N TYR A 159 5.58 9.49 -2.04
CA TYR A 159 4.17 9.25 -1.69
C TYR A 159 3.20 10.14 -2.46
N LYS A 160 3.56 11.43 -2.63
CA LYS A 160 2.76 12.35 -3.41
C LYS A 160 2.76 11.98 -4.89
N GLU A 161 3.92 11.61 -5.43
CA GLU A 161 4.05 11.14 -6.82
C GLU A 161 3.22 9.88 -7.07
N ALA A 162 3.17 8.96 -6.10
CA ALA A 162 2.32 7.76 -6.19
C ALA A 162 0.82 8.11 -6.24
N VAL A 163 0.40 9.08 -5.44
CA VAL A 163 -0.97 9.61 -5.47
C VAL A 163 -1.27 10.24 -6.84
N GLU A 164 -0.37 11.08 -7.36
CA GLU A 164 -0.50 11.70 -8.69
C GLU A 164 -0.66 10.63 -9.78
N TRP A 165 0.20 9.61 -9.74
CA TRP A 165 0.15 8.52 -10.69
C TRP A 165 -1.20 7.78 -10.69
N ILE A 166 -1.78 7.52 -9.51
CA ILE A 166 -3.10 6.88 -9.36
C ILE A 166 -4.20 7.79 -9.93
N LEU A 167 -4.18 9.09 -9.59
CA LEU A 167 -5.20 10.06 -10.00
C LEU A 167 -5.22 10.33 -11.51
N GLU A 168 -4.09 10.20 -12.20
CA GLU A 168 -4.00 10.40 -13.64
C GLU A 168 -4.61 9.23 -14.45
N ARG A 169 -4.87 8.08 -13.83
CA ARG A 169 -5.33 6.84 -14.48
C ARG A 169 -6.71 6.37 -14.03
N GLY A 170 -7.26 6.95 -13.00
CA GLY A 170 -8.64 6.79 -12.55
C GLY A 170 -9.49 7.90 -13.06
#